data_ea890311abe8187e43ab1f48b948da78
#
_entry.id   ea890311abe8187e43ab1f48b948da78
#
_cell.length_a   1.000
_cell.length_b   1.000
_cell.length_c   1.000
_cell.angle_alpha   90.00
_cell.angle_beta   90.00
_cell.angle_gamma   90.00
#
_symmetry.space_group_name_H-M   'P 1'
#
loop_
_entity.id
_entity.type
_entity.pdbx_description
1 polymer ?
#
loop_
_entity_poly.entity_id
_entity_poly.type
_entity_poly.pdbx_seq_one_letter_code
_entity_poly.pdbx_strand_id
1 'polypeptide(L)'
;MQDYLMDGKRIIGYLTGQYVYSKLGLSTQISSAYTIGSNTYRRTIQRNGIKIRFVLQPNTITRDNIPLLQILDTIRFIRKIPACTPKEACALLRLIICKKTADERKQIASLAIAYTDYVRAIVGAILDETDTDTEPLYRSLNPASTYKIGLNESDLPNCKKWRIK
;
A
#
# COMPACT_ATOMS: atom_id res chain seq x y z
N MET A 1 17.92 -0.63 14.40
CA MET A 1 16.94 -0.16 13.40
C MET A 1 17.61 0.13 12.07
N GLN A 2 18.64 0.96 12.07
CA GLN A 2 19.36 1.35 10.85
C GLN A 2 19.89 0.16 10.04
N ASP A 3 20.38 -0.89 10.71
CA ASP A 3 20.88 -2.14 10.09
C ASP A 3 19.82 -2.89 9.23
N TYR A 4 18.55 -2.55 9.39
CA TYR A 4 17.45 -3.14 8.61
C TYR A 4 16.95 -2.23 7.49
N LEU A 5 17.37 -0.99 7.48
CA LEU A 5 17.00 0.02 6.48
C LEU A 5 18.12 0.24 5.48
N MET A 6 19.39 0.14 5.93
CA MET A 6 20.56 0.43 5.13
C MET A 6 21.62 -0.68 5.25
N ASP A 7 22.25 -1.01 4.14
CA ASP A 7 23.49 -1.79 4.06
C ASP A 7 24.55 -0.90 3.42
N GLY A 8 25.40 -0.30 4.24
CA GLY A 8 26.28 0.76 3.81
C GLY A 8 25.50 1.95 3.24
N LYS A 9 25.70 2.23 1.95
CA LYS A 9 24.96 3.29 1.21
C LYS A 9 23.69 2.78 0.52
N ARG A 10 23.45 1.46 0.53
CA ARG A 10 22.31 0.83 -0.15
C ARG A 10 21.10 0.79 0.77
N ILE A 11 19.95 1.20 0.26
CA ILE A 11 18.67 1.04 0.95
C ILE A 11 18.22 -0.40 0.80
N ILE A 12 17.95 -1.09 1.93
CA ILE A 12 17.51 -2.48 1.98
C ILE A 12 16.13 -2.66 2.63
N GLY A 13 15.57 -1.58 3.16
CA GLY A 13 14.26 -1.58 3.78
C GLY A 13 13.73 -0.17 4.04
N TYR A 14 12.47 -0.09 4.43
CA TYR A 14 11.80 1.17 4.77
C TYR A 14 10.72 0.93 5.84
N LEU A 15 10.42 1.97 6.62
CA LEU A 15 9.34 1.92 7.60
C LEU A 15 7.98 1.92 6.90
N THR A 16 7.08 1.05 7.37
CA THR A 16 5.70 0.93 6.87
C THR A 16 4.75 0.60 8.04
N GLY A 17 3.50 0.21 7.73
CA GLY A 17 2.51 -0.14 8.74
C GLY A 17 2.12 1.05 9.62
N GLN A 18 2.07 0.87 10.95
CA GLN A 18 1.58 1.89 11.88
C GLN A 18 2.28 3.25 11.74
N TYR A 19 3.57 3.26 11.44
CA TYR A 19 4.31 4.49 11.16
C TYR A 19 3.67 5.28 10.01
N VAL A 20 3.29 4.59 8.94
CA VAL A 20 2.65 5.21 7.76
C VAL A 20 1.20 5.60 8.06
N TYR A 21 0.45 4.75 8.77
CA TYR A 21 -0.94 5.07 9.12
C TYR A 21 -1.03 6.36 9.94
N SER A 22 -0.14 6.55 10.89
CA SER A 22 -0.03 7.78 11.68
C SER A 22 0.38 8.97 10.80
N LYS A 23 1.37 8.79 9.93
CA LYS A 23 1.84 9.82 8.99
C LYS A 23 0.75 10.27 8.02
N LEU A 24 -0.10 9.35 7.57
CA LEU A 24 -1.21 9.63 6.67
C LEU A 24 -2.48 10.11 7.38
N GLY A 25 -2.50 10.13 8.71
CA GLY A 25 -3.67 10.53 9.50
C GLY A 25 -4.76 9.45 9.58
N LEU A 26 -4.44 8.19 9.30
CA LEU A 26 -5.38 7.06 9.35
C LEU A 26 -5.53 6.46 10.75
N SER A 27 -4.58 6.69 11.63
CA SER A 27 -4.62 6.17 12.99
C SER A 27 -3.84 7.07 13.94
N THR A 28 -4.39 7.30 15.12
CA THR A 28 -3.72 8.00 16.23
C THR A 28 -3.07 7.04 17.22
N GLN A 29 -3.20 5.73 17.01
CA GLN A 29 -2.64 4.73 17.91
C GLN A 29 -1.13 4.69 17.81
N ILE A 30 -0.48 4.61 18.97
CA ILE A 30 0.96 4.41 19.09
C ILE A 30 1.23 2.90 19.12
N SER A 31 2.07 2.42 18.24
CA SER A 31 2.47 1.01 18.23
C SER A 31 3.78 0.80 18.95
N SER A 32 3.83 -0.24 19.77
CA SER A 32 5.08 -0.76 20.35
C SER A 32 5.90 -1.60 19.34
N ALA A 33 5.44 -1.72 18.13
CA ALA A 33 6.08 -2.50 17.07
C ALA A 33 6.34 -1.64 15.84
N TYR A 34 7.53 -1.79 15.27
CA TYR A 34 7.85 -1.26 13.95
C TYR A 34 7.60 -2.32 12.88
N THR A 35 7.16 -1.89 11.71
CA THR A 35 7.05 -2.74 10.53
C THR A 35 7.99 -2.23 9.45
N ILE A 36 8.79 -3.12 8.88
CA ILE A 36 9.79 -2.81 7.85
C ILE A 36 9.46 -3.57 6.58
N GLY A 37 9.28 -2.83 5.47
CA GLY A 37 9.25 -3.40 4.12
C GLY A 37 10.68 -3.76 3.69
N SER A 38 10.89 -4.99 3.23
CA SER A 38 12.21 -5.49 2.83
C SER A 38 12.09 -6.44 1.65
N ASN A 39 13.08 -6.44 0.75
CA ASN A 39 13.14 -7.41 -0.36
C ASN A 39 13.52 -8.81 0.11
N THR A 40 14.02 -8.97 1.33
CA THR A 40 14.41 -10.25 1.91
C THR A 40 13.42 -10.65 3.00
N TYR A 41 12.94 -11.90 2.95
CA TYR A 41 12.13 -12.45 4.02
C TYR A 41 12.91 -12.48 5.34
N ARG A 42 12.30 -11.94 6.39
CA ARG A 42 12.85 -11.95 7.75
C ARG A 42 11.76 -12.29 8.75
N ARG A 43 12.11 -13.07 9.77
CA ARG A 43 11.22 -13.35 10.91
C ARG A 43 11.08 -12.10 11.78
N THR A 44 9.94 -12.00 12.46
CA THR A 44 9.76 -11.01 13.53
C THR A 44 10.82 -11.18 14.59
N ILE A 45 11.42 -10.10 15.00
CA ILE A 45 12.43 -10.06 16.07
C ILE A 45 11.99 -9.13 17.21
N GLN A 46 12.55 -9.38 18.39
CA GLN A 46 12.41 -8.49 19.55
C GLN A 46 13.81 -8.08 20.00
N ARG A 47 14.05 -6.78 20.07
CA ARG A 47 15.34 -6.22 20.47
C ARG A 47 15.10 -5.03 21.40
N ASN A 48 15.67 -5.07 22.61
CA ASN A 48 15.55 -4.00 23.62
C ASN A 48 14.07 -3.63 23.92
N GLY A 49 13.19 -4.62 24.04
CA GLY A 49 11.76 -4.41 24.29
C GLY A 49 10.94 -3.96 23.06
N ILE A 50 11.60 -3.70 21.93
CA ILE A 50 10.95 -3.24 20.69
C ILE A 50 10.74 -4.45 19.78
N LYS A 51 9.49 -4.62 19.32
CA LYS A 51 9.12 -5.64 18.33
C LYS A 51 9.30 -5.07 16.92
N ILE A 52 10.04 -5.80 16.07
CA ILE A 52 10.22 -5.44 14.65
C ILE A 52 9.62 -6.55 13.80
N ARG A 53 8.62 -6.19 13.00
CA ARG A 53 7.99 -7.05 12.01
C ARG A 53 8.54 -6.73 10.63
N PHE A 54 8.58 -7.73 9.77
CA PHE A 54 8.99 -7.56 8.39
C PHE A 54 7.86 -7.94 7.45
N VAL A 55 7.69 -7.18 6.39
CA VAL A 55 6.81 -7.49 5.27
C VAL A 55 7.64 -7.57 3.99
N LEU A 56 7.41 -8.62 3.21
CA LEU A 56 8.12 -8.80 1.95
C LEU A 56 7.64 -7.76 0.94
N GLN A 57 8.59 -7.00 0.41
CA GLN A 57 8.38 -6.04 -0.69
C GLN A 57 8.91 -6.65 -2.00
N PRO A 58 8.02 -6.93 -2.99
CA PRO A 58 8.43 -7.53 -4.25
C PRO A 58 9.13 -6.55 -5.19
N ASN A 59 8.87 -5.25 -5.07
CA ASN A 59 9.52 -4.23 -5.88
C ASN A 59 10.91 -3.89 -5.36
N THR A 60 11.83 -3.52 -6.26
CA THR A 60 13.10 -2.92 -5.86
C THR A 60 12.86 -1.64 -5.04
N ILE A 61 13.51 -1.54 -3.90
CA ILE A 61 13.38 -0.40 -3.00
C ILE A 61 14.36 0.69 -3.39
N THR A 62 13.86 1.88 -3.68
CA THR A 62 14.66 3.07 -3.95
C THR A 62 14.17 4.22 -3.07
N ARG A 63 15.02 5.22 -2.85
CA ARG A 63 14.63 6.41 -2.08
C ARG A 63 13.38 7.09 -2.65
N ASP A 64 13.29 7.17 -3.96
CA ASP A 64 12.22 7.89 -4.66
C ASP A 64 10.89 7.14 -4.63
N ASN A 65 10.91 5.79 -4.63
CA ASN A 65 9.67 5.01 -4.63
C ASN A 65 9.14 4.65 -3.24
N ILE A 66 9.91 4.83 -2.17
CA ILE A 66 9.45 4.52 -0.80
C ILE A 66 8.10 5.18 -0.47
N PRO A 67 7.86 6.47 -0.73
CA PRO A 67 6.55 7.06 -0.46
C PRO A 67 5.39 6.37 -1.19
N LEU A 68 5.63 5.90 -2.40
CA LEU A 68 4.63 5.21 -3.21
C LEU A 68 4.41 3.78 -2.70
N LEU A 69 5.48 3.08 -2.32
CA LEU A 69 5.40 1.76 -1.68
C LEU A 69 4.64 1.82 -0.34
N GLN A 70 4.83 2.88 0.43
CA GLN A 70 4.08 3.11 1.67
C GLN A 70 2.58 3.25 1.43
N ILE A 71 2.17 3.92 0.36
CA ILE A 71 0.75 4.02 -0.05
C ILE A 71 0.23 2.63 -0.44
N LEU A 72 0.96 1.87 -1.25
CA LEU A 72 0.57 0.53 -1.68
C LEU A 72 0.50 -0.45 -0.51
N ASP A 73 1.42 -0.38 0.44
CA ASP A 73 1.37 -1.18 1.68
C ASP A 73 0.14 -0.83 2.53
N THR A 74 -0.25 0.44 2.58
CA THR A 74 -1.46 0.87 3.29
C THR A 74 -2.70 0.26 2.65
N ILE A 75 -2.77 0.20 1.33
CA ILE A 75 -3.85 -0.50 0.60
C ILE A 75 -3.80 -2.00 0.88
N ARG A 76 -2.61 -2.60 0.88
CA ARG A 76 -2.41 -4.03 1.19
C ARG A 76 -2.97 -4.41 2.55
N PHE A 77 -2.86 -3.53 3.53
CA PHE A 77 -3.34 -3.75 4.90
C PHE A 77 -4.64 -3.01 5.23
N ILE A 78 -5.38 -2.52 4.24
CA ILE A 78 -6.56 -1.67 4.40
C ILE A 78 -7.59 -2.22 5.40
N ARG A 79 -7.74 -3.55 5.47
CA ARG A 79 -8.65 -4.23 6.42
C ARG A 79 -8.08 -4.41 7.83
N LYS A 80 -6.83 -4.02 8.07
CA LYS A 80 -6.09 -4.26 9.31
C LYS A 80 -5.56 -2.98 9.96
N ILE A 81 -5.95 -1.82 9.44
CA ILE A 81 -5.56 -0.54 10.02
C ILE A 81 -6.31 -0.34 11.34
N PRO A 82 -5.61 -0.17 12.47
CA PRO A 82 -6.27 -0.03 13.77
C PRO A 82 -7.16 1.20 13.83
N ALA A 83 -8.37 1.03 14.35
CA ALA A 83 -9.37 2.10 14.52
C ALA A 83 -9.70 2.88 13.24
N CYS A 84 -9.57 2.24 12.08
CA CYS A 84 -9.88 2.83 10.78
C CYS A 84 -10.59 1.77 9.91
N THR A 85 -11.75 2.11 9.41
CA THR A 85 -12.49 1.25 8.49
C THR A 85 -11.89 1.30 7.08
N PRO A 86 -12.10 0.26 6.23
CA PRO A 86 -11.71 0.33 4.83
C PRO A 86 -12.30 1.53 4.08
N LYS A 87 -13.51 1.97 4.43
CA LYS A 87 -14.16 3.16 3.84
C LYS A 87 -13.40 4.43 4.15
N GLU A 88 -13.06 4.65 5.41
CA GLU A 88 -12.28 5.81 5.85
C GLU A 88 -10.89 5.83 5.22
N ALA A 89 -10.22 4.68 5.22
CA ALA A 89 -8.91 4.54 4.59
C ALA A 89 -8.98 4.80 3.07
N CYS A 90 -9.97 4.24 2.40
CA CYS A 90 -10.16 4.42 0.96
C CYS A 90 -10.41 5.90 0.60
N ALA A 91 -11.26 6.59 1.36
CA ALA A 91 -11.55 8.01 1.13
C ALA A 91 -10.27 8.86 1.17
N LEU A 92 -9.41 8.64 2.16
CA LEU A 92 -8.15 9.37 2.29
C LEU A 92 -7.14 8.97 1.20
N LEU A 93 -7.00 7.68 0.91
CA LEU A 93 -6.08 7.18 -0.12
C LEU A 93 -6.46 7.69 -1.52
N ARG A 94 -7.75 7.79 -1.83
CA ARG A 94 -8.22 8.42 -3.08
C ARG A 94 -7.74 9.87 -3.18
N LEU A 95 -7.91 10.66 -2.13
CA LEU A 95 -7.43 12.05 -2.10
C LEU A 95 -5.92 12.13 -2.30
N ILE A 96 -5.16 11.28 -1.63
CA ILE A 96 -3.70 11.26 -1.72
C ILE A 96 -3.25 10.89 -3.14
N ILE A 97 -3.77 9.81 -3.70
CA ILE A 97 -3.36 9.29 -5.01
C ILE A 97 -3.80 10.24 -6.13
N CYS A 98 -5.03 10.75 -6.08
CA CYS A 98 -5.52 11.67 -7.13
C CYS A 98 -4.76 13.00 -7.16
N LYS A 99 -4.20 13.44 -6.02
CA LYS A 99 -3.36 14.64 -5.95
C LYS A 99 -1.90 14.42 -6.39
N LYS A 100 -1.47 13.18 -6.60
CA LYS A 100 -0.14 12.89 -7.12
C LYS A 100 0.03 13.39 -8.55
N THR A 101 1.26 13.65 -8.95
CA THR A 101 1.57 14.01 -10.33
C THR A 101 1.24 12.86 -11.28
N ALA A 102 1.10 13.16 -12.57
CA ALA A 102 0.87 12.13 -13.59
C ALA A 102 1.97 11.06 -13.59
N ASP A 103 3.23 11.46 -13.42
CA ASP A 103 4.36 10.54 -13.35
C ASP A 103 4.33 9.66 -12.09
N GLU A 104 4.00 10.22 -10.94
CA GLU A 104 3.83 9.46 -9.70
C GLU A 104 2.66 8.46 -9.81
N ARG A 105 1.53 8.84 -10.41
CA ARG A 105 0.41 7.93 -10.65
C ARG A 105 0.79 6.77 -11.58
N LYS A 106 1.54 7.05 -12.65
CA LYS A 106 2.10 5.99 -13.52
C LYS A 106 3.02 5.06 -12.77
N GLN A 107 3.88 5.59 -11.90
CA GLN A 107 4.75 4.77 -11.04
C GLN A 107 3.93 3.92 -10.06
N ILE A 108 2.90 4.48 -9.42
CA ILE A 108 2.00 3.71 -8.55
C ILE A 108 1.38 2.54 -9.31
N ALA A 109 0.84 2.76 -10.52
CA ALA A 109 0.28 1.71 -11.36
C ALA A 109 1.30 0.62 -11.67
N SER A 110 2.51 1.00 -12.05
CA SER A 110 3.62 0.09 -12.37
C SER A 110 4.05 -0.74 -11.15
N LEU A 111 4.25 -0.10 -10.00
CA LEU A 111 4.65 -0.78 -8.76
C LEU A 111 3.55 -1.71 -8.24
N ALA A 112 2.28 -1.36 -8.42
CA ALA A 112 1.14 -2.15 -7.97
C ALA A 112 1.05 -3.52 -8.65
N ILE A 113 1.58 -3.69 -9.86
CA ILE A 113 1.58 -4.97 -10.60
C ILE A 113 2.20 -6.11 -9.78
N ALA A 114 3.21 -5.82 -8.97
CA ALA A 114 3.86 -6.82 -8.12
C ALA A 114 3.10 -7.13 -6.82
N TYR A 115 2.03 -6.41 -6.52
CA TYR A 115 1.17 -6.65 -5.35
C TYR A 115 0.08 -7.68 -5.65
N THR A 116 -0.61 -8.10 -4.59
CA THR A 116 -1.75 -9.03 -4.71
C THR A 116 -2.90 -8.41 -5.51
N ASP A 117 -3.76 -9.24 -6.05
CA ASP A 117 -4.83 -8.88 -6.96
C ASP A 117 -5.81 -7.82 -6.40
N TYR A 118 -6.23 -7.94 -5.12
CA TYR A 118 -7.12 -6.93 -4.55
C TYR A 118 -6.46 -5.54 -4.42
N VAL A 119 -5.14 -5.48 -4.19
CA VAL A 119 -4.40 -4.21 -4.18
C VAL A 119 -4.43 -3.59 -5.58
N ARG A 120 -4.15 -4.39 -6.61
CA ARG A 120 -4.21 -3.97 -8.01
C ARG A 120 -5.60 -3.47 -8.39
N ALA A 121 -6.65 -4.14 -7.91
CA ALA A 121 -8.03 -3.74 -8.15
C ALA A 121 -8.36 -2.39 -7.50
N ILE A 122 -8.01 -2.19 -6.23
CA ILE A 122 -8.26 -0.92 -5.53
C ILE A 122 -7.47 0.23 -6.18
N VAL A 123 -6.19 0.03 -6.49
CA VAL A 123 -5.36 1.02 -7.18
C VAL A 123 -5.95 1.38 -8.53
N GLY A 124 -6.35 0.38 -9.31
CA GLY A 124 -6.97 0.59 -10.62
C GLY A 124 -8.27 1.38 -10.53
N ALA A 125 -9.15 1.05 -9.58
CA ALA A 125 -10.40 1.76 -9.36
C ALA A 125 -10.18 3.23 -8.98
N ILE A 126 -9.16 3.52 -8.15
CA ILE A 126 -8.79 4.90 -7.81
C ILE A 126 -8.21 5.64 -9.01
N LEU A 127 -7.30 5.00 -9.75
CA LEU A 127 -6.64 5.62 -10.91
C LEU A 127 -7.58 5.84 -12.10
N ASP A 128 -8.66 5.07 -12.21
CA ASP A 128 -9.74 5.31 -13.19
C ASP A 128 -10.45 6.65 -12.98
N GLU A 129 -10.29 7.29 -11.83
CA GLU A 129 -10.77 8.67 -11.60
C GLU A 129 -9.80 9.72 -12.16
N THR A 130 -8.71 9.32 -12.77
CA THR A 130 -7.65 10.16 -13.32
C THR A 130 -7.42 9.83 -14.80
N ASP A 131 -6.47 10.49 -15.41
CA ASP A 131 -6.02 10.25 -16.80
C ASP A 131 -4.97 9.14 -16.92
N THR A 132 -4.73 8.38 -15.85
CA THR A 132 -3.73 7.31 -15.83
C THR A 132 -4.23 6.06 -16.55
N ASP A 133 -3.39 5.46 -17.40
CA ASP A 133 -3.71 4.18 -18.05
C ASP A 133 -3.75 3.05 -17.00
N THR A 134 -4.92 2.46 -16.82
CA THR A 134 -5.18 1.37 -15.86
C THR A 134 -5.31 0.01 -16.53
N GLU A 135 -5.25 -0.06 -17.86
CA GLU A 135 -5.43 -1.30 -18.61
C GLU A 135 -4.45 -2.42 -18.21
N PRO A 136 -3.15 -2.15 -17.98
CA PRO A 136 -2.23 -3.19 -17.51
C PRO A 136 -2.65 -3.80 -16.16
N LEU A 137 -3.15 -2.97 -15.23
CA LEU A 137 -3.67 -3.46 -13.94
C LEU A 137 -4.91 -4.33 -14.14
N TYR A 138 -5.84 -3.87 -14.97
CA TYR A 138 -7.08 -4.57 -15.23
C TYR A 138 -6.85 -5.96 -15.86
N ARG A 139 -6.00 -6.02 -16.87
CA ARG A 139 -5.62 -7.28 -17.54
C ARG A 139 -4.87 -8.25 -16.63
N SER A 140 -4.19 -7.77 -15.61
CA SER A 140 -3.47 -8.60 -14.64
C SER A 140 -4.39 -9.36 -13.68
N LEU A 141 -5.69 -9.02 -13.63
CA LEU A 141 -6.65 -9.61 -12.71
C LEU A 141 -7.33 -10.84 -13.31
N ASN A 142 -7.59 -11.85 -12.47
CA ASN A 142 -8.40 -12.98 -12.87
C ASN A 142 -9.87 -12.54 -13.06
N PRO A 143 -10.48 -12.76 -14.25
CA PRO A 143 -11.86 -12.36 -14.53
C PRO A 143 -12.90 -12.98 -13.60
N ALA A 144 -12.63 -14.16 -13.04
CA ALA A 144 -13.52 -14.88 -12.15
C ALA A 144 -13.46 -14.44 -10.69
N SER A 145 -12.44 -13.65 -10.32
CA SER A 145 -12.23 -13.23 -8.92
C SER A 145 -13.08 -12.01 -8.55
N THR A 146 -13.54 -11.97 -7.30
CA THR A 146 -14.15 -10.80 -6.66
C THR A 146 -13.46 -10.50 -5.34
N TYR A 147 -13.38 -9.23 -4.98
CA TYR A 147 -12.60 -8.76 -3.83
C TYR A 147 -13.52 -8.18 -2.76
N LYS A 148 -13.71 -8.93 -1.66
CA LYS A 148 -14.56 -8.54 -0.53
C LYS A 148 -13.77 -7.62 0.41
N ILE A 149 -13.87 -6.32 0.18
CA ILE A 149 -13.18 -5.29 0.98
C ILE A 149 -14.17 -4.55 1.90
N GLY A 150 -15.45 -4.57 1.58
CA GLY A 150 -16.48 -3.79 2.28
C GLY A 150 -16.61 -2.38 1.72
N LEU A 151 -16.37 -2.21 0.42
CA LEU A 151 -16.50 -0.95 -0.31
C LEU A 151 -17.62 -1.06 -1.35
N ASN A 152 -18.32 0.04 -1.57
CA ASN A 152 -19.33 0.16 -2.62
C ASN A 152 -19.03 1.37 -3.52
N GLU A 153 -19.86 1.62 -4.53
CA GLU A 153 -19.66 2.71 -5.49
C GLU A 153 -19.69 4.11 -4.88
N SER A 154 -20.33 4.29 -3.70
CA SER A 154 -20.28 5.57 -2.99
C SER A 154 -18.93 5.79 -2.26
N ASP A 155 -18.28 4.70 -1.86
CA ASP A 155 -16.96 4.75 -1.20
C ASP A 155 -15.83 4.86 -2.22
N LEU A 156 -15.93 4.06 -3.29
CA LEU A 156 -14.94 3.96 -4.36
C LEU A 156 -15.66 3.84 -5.70
N PRO A 157 -15.71 4.92 -6.51
CA PRO A 157 -16.20 4.85 -7.88
C PRO A 157 -15.49 3.75 -8.68
N ASN A 158 -16.18 3.18 -9.65
CA ASN A 158 -15.68 2.08 -10.48
C ASN A 158 -15.46 0.74 -9.74
N CYS A 159 -15.82 0.60 -8.45
CA CYS A 159 -15.59 -0.63 -7.70
C CYS A 159 -16.24 -1.85 -8.39
N LYS A 160 -17.40 -1.71 -9.03
CA LYS A 160 -18.03 -2.79 -9.81
C LYS A 160 -17.18 -3.24 -11.00
N LYS A 161 -16.64 -2.30 -11.79
CA LYS A 161 -15.71 -2.59 -12.89
C LYS A 161 -14.53 -3.42 -12.39
N TRP A 162 -13.99 -3.05 -11.23
CA TRP A 162 -12.83 -3.69 -10.61
C TRP A 162 -13.18 -4.87 -9.70
N ARG A 163 -14.45 -5.32 -9.71
CA ARG A 163 -14.95 -6.50 -8.95
C ARG A 163 -14.73 -6.41 -7.44
N ILE A 164 -14.71 -5.19 -6.91
CA ILE A 164 -14.61 -4.89 -5.47
C ILE A 164 -16.01 -4.87 -4.86
N LYS A 165 -16.17 -5.48 -3.68
CA LYS A 165 -17.43 -5.53 -2.91
C LYS A 165 -17.18 -5.17 -1.45
#